data_efa1864072f302f114b4051469f80d59
#
_entry.id   efa1864072f302f114b4051469f80d59
#
_cell.length_a   1.000
_cell.length_b   1.000
_cell.length_c   1.000
_cell.angle_alpha   90.00
_cell.angle_beta   90.00
_cell.angle_gamma   90.00
#
_symmetry.space_group_name_H-M   'P 1'
#
loop_
_entity.id
_entity.type
_entity.pdbx_description
1 polymer ?
#
loop_
_entity_poly.entity_id
_entity_poly.type
_entity_poly.pdbx_seq_one_letter_code
_entity_poly.pdbx_strand_id
1 'polypeptide(L)'
;MSLLGAAAGFGLLWLVSVLGKMAFGKKTLQWAEPRAFTWRLEGDRAKMTIGGEDMWWDELFSTEKDWMVMDCARLEFDGKVRENFELRSQYERLELDGTQHELEKVKEFSGTVRKISFRRDAMGFGDVKFMACIGAFLGWKAILFTVVAASIIGALIGGLTIVIGRREWSAKIPFGPYLSLGALLWLFTGPELIKLWVNFSTGGVE
;
A
#
# COMPACT_ATOMS: atom_id res chain seq x y z
N MET A 1 -2.38 8.82 31.06
CA MET A 1 -1.70 9.36 29.86
C MET A 1 -1.62 8.35 28.69
N SER A 2 -1.50 7.07 28.97
CA SER A 2 -1.35 6.03 27.94
C SER A 2 -2.52 5.90 26.95
N LEU A 3 -3.77 5.98 27.42
CA LEU A 3 -4.96 5.86 26.54
C LEU A 3 -5.11 7.05 25.58
N LEU A 4 -4.84 8.27 26.05
CA LEU A 4 -4.85 9.46 25.20
C LEU A 4 -3.76 9.40 24.14
N GLY A 5 -2.56 8.95 24.52
CA GLY A 5 -1.48 8.72 23.58
C GLY A 5 -1.83 7.66 22.52
N ALA A 6 -2.38 6.52 22.96
CA ALA A 6 -2.82 5.48 22.04
C ALA A 6 -3.88 5.99 21.04
N ALA A 7 -4.91 6.69 21.55
CA ALA A 7 -5.97 7.25 20.72
C ALA A 7 -5.43 8.30 19.73
N ALA A 8 -4.52 9.16 20.17
CA ALA A 8 -3.90 10.16 19.30
C ALA A 8 -3.04 9.52 18.20
N GLY A 9 -2.23 8.50 18.55
CA GLY A 9 -1.39 7.79 17.57
C GLY A 9 -2.21 7.02 16.55
N PHE A 10 -3.23 6.32 17.02
CA PHE A 10 -4.18 5.63 16.14
C PHE A 10 -4.90 6.63 15.23
N GLY A 11 -5.50 7.68 15.82
CA GLY A 11 -6.29 8.66 15.07
C GLY A 11 -5.48 9.40 14.02
N LEU A 12 -4.24 9.80 14.33
CA LEU A 12 -3.39 10.51 13.39
C LEU A 12 -3.08 9.66 12.15
N LEU A 13 -2.55 8.45 12.34
CA LEU A 13 -2.22 7.59 11.19
C LEU A 13 -3.44 7.03 10.49
N TRP A 14 -4.54 6.78 11.22
CA TRP A 14 -5.80 6.42 10.59
C TRP A 14 -6.30 7.54 9.67
N LEU A 15 -6.26 8.80 10.13
CA LEU A 15 -6.63 9.95 9.30
C LEU A 15 -5.73 10.08 8.07
N VAL A 16 -4.41 9.95 8.23
CA VAL A 16 -3.44 9.96 7.11
C VAL A 16 -3.76 8.84 6.12
N SER A 17 -4.05 7.63 6.60
CA SER A 17 -4.41 6.49 5.76
C SER A 17 -5.70 6.74 4.97
N VAL A 18 -6.74 7.30 5.60
CA VAL A 18 -8.01 7.64 4.96
C VAL A 18 -7.81 8.73 3.91
N LEU A 19 -7.11 9.82 4.24
CA LEU A 19 -6.82 10.90 3.30
C LEU A 19 -5.95 10.40 2.13
N GLY A 20 -4.94 9.58 2.41
CA GLY A 20 -4.11 8.95 1.40
C GLY A 20 -4.92 8.02 0.46
N LYS A 21 -5.85 7.25 1.02
CA LYS A 21 -6.76 6.40 0.24
C LYS A 21 -7.71 7.22 -0.64
N MET A 22 -8.19 8.37 -0.16
CA MET A 22 -9.02 9.28 -0.96
C MET A 22 -8.23 9.92 -2.11
N ALA A 23 -6.96 10.31 -1.87
CA ALA A 23 -6.13 10.98 -2.86
C ALA A 23 -5.49 10.00 -3.87
N PHE A 24 -5.05 8.83 -3.43
CA PHE A 24 -4.23 7.90 -4.22
C PHE A 24 -4.76 6.45 -4.23
N GLY A 25 -5.94 6.22 -3.70
CA GLY A 25 -6.49 4.86 -3.48
C GLY A 25 -6.87 4.09 -4.73
N LYS A 26 -6.72 4.66 -5.94
CA LYS A 26 -6.98 3.99 -7.22
C LYS A 26 -5.73 4.07 -8.09
N LYS A 27 -5.11 2.92 -8.36
CA LYS A 27 -4.03 2.82 -9.34
C LYS A 27 -4.61 2.29 -10.65
N THR A 28 -4.29 2.99 -11.73
CA THR A 28 -4.68 2.59 -13.09
C THR A 28 -3.43 2.43 -13.92
N LEU A 29 -3.26 1.26 -14.50
CA LEU A 29 -2.26 0.96 -15.51
C LEU A 29 -2.98 0.95 -16.86
N GLN A 30 -2.53 1.75 -17.78
CA GLN A 30 -3.08 1.85 -19.13
C GLN A 30 -1.94 1.81 -20.15
N TRP A 31 -2.10 1.02 -21.18
CA TRP A 31 -1.13 0.87 -22.24
C TRP A 31 -1.69 1.41 -23.55
N ALA A 32 -0.82 1.98 -24.38
CA ALA A 32 -1.19 2.47 -25.72
C ALA A 32 -1.62 1.31 -26.63
N GLU A 33 -0.99 0.16 -26.49
CA GLU A 33 -1.34 -1.08 -27.17
C GLU A 33 -1.76 -2.16 -26.16
N PRO A 34 -2.78 -3.00 -26.48
CA PRO A 34 -3.19 -4.07 -25.61
C PRO A 34 -2.04 -5.03 -25.31
N ARG A 35 -1.79 -5.35 -24.04
CA ARG A 35 -0.77 -6.30 -23.63
C ARG A 35 -1.36 -7.67 -23.37
N ALA A 36 -0.66 -8.70 -23.79
CA ALA A 36 -1.02 -10.07 -23.47
C ALA A 36 -0.92 -10.28 -21.95
N PHE A 37 -1.90 -10.96 -21.38
CA PHE A 37 -1.87 -11.40 -20.01
C PHE A 37 -2.29 -12.87 -19.91
N THR A 38 -1.78 -13.53 -18.89
CA THR A 38 -2.15 -14.89 -18.51
C THR A 38 -2.27 -14.95 -17.00
N TRP A 39 -3.38 -15.51 -16.52
CA TRP A 39 -3.58 -15.85 -15.13
C TRP A 39 -3.56 -17.37 -15.00
N ARG A 40 -2.79 -17.89 -14.07
CA ARG A 40 -2.66 -19.34 -13.83
C ARG A 40 -2.54 -19.64 -12.35
N LEU A 41 -3.21 -20.68 -11.90
CA LEU A 41 -3.05 -21.21 -10.55
C LEU A 41 -1.82 -22.14 -10.51
N GLU A 42 -0.82 -21.77 -9.72
CA GLU A 42 0.41 -22.55 -9.49
C GLU A 42 0.45 -23.06 -8.03
N GLY A 43 0.00 -24.30 -7.80
CA GLY A 43 -0.15 -24.84 -6.45
C GLY A 43 -1.25 -24.08 -5.69
N ASP A 44 -0.88 -23.52 -4.53
CA ASP A 44 -1.81 -22.77 -3.66
C ASP A 44 -1.82 -21.25 -3.95
N ARG A 45 -1.03 -20.79 -4.92
CA ARG A 45 -0.95 -19.36 -5.27
C ARG A 45 -1.24 -19.15 -6.75
N ALA A 46 -1.94 -18.08 -7.03
CA ALA A 46 -2.19 -17.67 -8.39
C ALA A 46 -1.12 -16.66 -8.87
N LYS A 47 -0.74 -16.80 -10.13
CA LYS A 47 0.23 -15.96 -10.81
C LYS A 47 -0.41 -15.27 -11.99
N MET A 48 -0.15 -13.98 -12.13
CA MET A 48 -0.56 -13.18 -13.28
C MET A 48 0.66 -12.65 -14.00
N THR A 49 0.75 -12.94 -15.30
CA THR A 49 1.80 -12.43 -16.18
C THR A 49 1.19 -11.39 -17.11
N ILE A 50 1.76 -10.19 -17.19
CA ILE A 50 1.30 -9.12 -18.08
C ILE A 50 2.48 -8.60 -18.87
N GLY A 51 2.44 -8.74 -20.20
CA GLY A 51 3.52 -8.25 -21.08
C GLY A 51 4.89 -8.86 -20.79
N GLY A 52 4.93 -10.06 -20.18
CA GLY A 52 6.17 -10.76 -19.79
C GLY A 52 6.63 -10.47 -18.35
N GLU A 53 5.96 -9.60 -17.62
CA GLU A 53 6.22 -9.36 -16.20
C GLU A 53 5.31 -10.23 -15.34
N ASP A 54 5.91 -10.96 -14.40
CA ASP A 54 5.21 -11.85 -13.49
C ASP A 54 4.86 -11.13 -12.19
N MET A 55 3.63 -11.27 -11.75
CA MET A 55 3.12 -10.72 -10.50
C MET A 55 2.32 -11.78 -9.76
N TRP A 56 2.47 -11.84 -8.45
CA TRP A 56 1.61 -12.70 -7.65
C TRP A 56 0.24 -12.06 -7.48
N TRP A 57 -0.79 -12.88 -7.63
CA TRP A 57 -2.19 -12.44 -7.55
C TRP A 57 -2.54 -11.79 -6.20
N ASP A 58 -2.05 -12.38 -5.12
CA ASP A 58 -2.23 -11.89 -3.75
C ASP A 58 -1.58 -10.52 -3.50
N GLU A 59 -0.54 -10.15 -4.25
CA GLU A 59 0.11 -8.85 -4.13
C GLU A 59 -0.66 -7.70 -4.80
N LEU A 60 -1.61 -8.03 -5.69
CA LEU A 60 -2.42 -7.04 -6.39
C LEU A 60 -3.54 -6.47 -5.52
N PHE A 61 -3.93 -7.18 -4.47
CA PHE A 61 -5.00 -6.79 -3.55
C PHE A 61 -4.42 -6.33 -2.22
N SER A 62 -4.98 -5.26 -1.66
CA SER A 62 -4.65 -4.81 -0.31
C SER A 62 -5.54 -5.47 0.73
N THR A 63 -6.78 -5.81 0.33
CA THR A 63 -7.79 -6.49 1.15
C THR A 63 -8.56 -7.46 0.25
N GLU A 64 -9.03 -8.59 0.79
CA GLU A 64 -9.84 -9.60 0.07
C GLU A 64 -11.09 -9.03 -0.60
N LYS A 65 -11.61 -7.92 -0.07
CA LYS A 65 -12.80 -7.22 -0.57
C LYS A 65 -12.51 -6.21 -1.69
N ASP A 66 -11.23 -5.97 -2.00
CA ASP A 66 -10.87 -5.01 -3.05
C ASP A 66 -11.19 -5.59 -4.43
N TRP A 67 -11.67 -4.72 -5.31
CA TRP A 67 -11.96 -5.05 -6.68
C TRP A 67 -10.84 -4.62 -7.61
N MET A 68 -10.48 -5.51 -8.51
CA MET A 68 -9.69 -5.20 -9.69
C MET A 68 -10.59 -5.23 -10.90
N VAL A 69 -10.47 -4.21 -11.75
CA VAL A 69 -11.23 -4.09 -13.00
C VAL A 69 -10.23 -4.09 -14.15
N MET A 70 -10.42 -5.01 -15.08
CA MET A 70 -9.59 -5.14 -16.28
C MET A 70 -10.44 -4.89 -17.52
N ASP A 71 -10.03 -3.93 -18.33
CA ASP A 71 -10.61 -3.71 -19.66
C ASP A 71 -9.84 -4.58 -20.66
N CYS A 72 -10.44 -5.71 -21.01
CA CYS A 72 -9.86 -6.71 -21.89
C CYS A 72 -10.28 -6.43 -23.34
N ALA A 73 -9.29 -6.28 -24.23
CA ALA A 73 -9.57 -6.27 -25.67
C ALA A 73 -10.02 -7.66 -26.14
N ARG A 74 -9.43 -8.71 -25.59
CA ARG A 74 -9.79 -10.11 -25.81
C ARG A 74 -9.59 -10.89 -24.52
N LEU A 75 -10.56 -11.71 -24.17
CA LEU A 75 -10.52 -12.62 -23.02
C LEU A 75 -10.86 -14.01 -23.47
N GLU A 76 -10.03 -14.97 -23.16
CA GLU A 76 -10.27 -16.40 -23.32
C GLU A 76 -10.44 -17.04 -21.96
N PHE A 77 -11.66 -17.53 -21.71
CA PHE A 77 -12.04 -18.15 -20.46
C PHE A 77 -12.93 -19.37 -20.76
N ASP A 78 -12.55 -20.52 -20.22
CA ASP A 78 -13.27 -21.80 -20.40
C ASP A 78 -13.54 -22.13 -21.88
N GLY A 79 -12.53 -21.92 -22.75
CA GLY A 79 -12.62 -22.17 -24.18
C GLY A 79 -13.52 -21.19 -24.96
N LYS A 80 -14.09 -20.17 -24.29
CA LYS A 80 -14.89 -19.12 -24.93
C LYS A 80 -14.05 -17.84 -25.06
N VAL A 81 -14.10 -17.26 -26.24
CA VAL A 81 -13.44 -15.97 -26.51
C VAL A 81 -14.48 -14.85 -26.44
N ARG A 82 -14.14 -13.80 -25.69
CA ARG A 82 -14.92 -12.57 -25.58
C ARG A 82 -14.08 -11.39 -26.02
N GLU A 83 -14.67 -10.44 -26.71
CA GLU A 83 -14.00 -9.22 -27.15
C GLU A 83 -14.61 -8.00 -26.46
N ASN A 84 -13.74 -7.00 -26.18
CA ASN A 84 -14.12 -5.75 -25.52
C ASN A 84 -14.90 -5.97 -24.23
N PHE A 85 -14.33 -6.73 -23.32
CA PHE A 85 -14.97 -7.22 -22.11
C PHE A 85 -14.37 -6.59 -20.84
N GLU A 86 -15.23 -6.13 -19.93
CA GLU A 86 -14.80 -5.66 -18.62
C GLU A 86 -14.83 -6.83 -17.63
N LEU A 87 -13.65 -7.26 -17.20
CA LEU A 87 -13.47 -8.31 -16.21
C LEU A 87 -13.35 -7.69 -14.83
N ARG A 88 -14.18 -8.11 -13.90
CA ARG A 88 -14.10 -7.73 -12.50
C ARG A 88 -13.64 -8.90 -11.66
N SER A 89 -12.64 -8.69 -10.85
CA SER A 89 -12.13 -9.73 -9.97
C SER A 89 -11.93 -9.21 -8.55
N GLN A 90 -12.19 -10.06 -7.59
CA GLN A 90 -11.75 -9.97 -6.20
C GLN A 90 -10.66 -11.00 -5.96
N TYR A 91 -10.15 -11.05 -4.74
CA TYR A 91 -9.10 -12.00 -4.36
C TYR A 91 -9.46 -13.46 -4.71
N GLU A 92 -10.68 -13.91 -4.39
CA GLU A 92 -11.15 -15.29 -4.58
C GLU A 92 -12.21 -15.44 -5.67
N ARG A 93 -12.71 -14.34 -6.23
CA ARG A 93 -13.88 -14.35 -7.12
C ARG A 93 -13.63 -13.60 -8.39
N LEU A 94 -14.10 -14.18 -9.48
CA LEU A 94 -14.10 -13.60 -10.80
C LEU A 94 -15.54 -13.37 -11.23
N GLU A 95 -15.90 -12.16 -11.62
CA GLU A 95 -17.23 -11.83 -12.15
C GLU A 95 -17.16 -11.68 -13.67
N LEU A 96 -17.90 -12.56 -14.36
CA LEU A 96 -18.03 -12.60 -15.81
C LEU A 96 -19.52 -12.58 -16.16
N ASP A 97 -19.97 -11.60 -16.94
CA ASP A 97 -21.38 -11.48 -17.39
C ASP A 97 -22.40 -11.54 -16.23
N GLY A 98 -22.04 -10.96 -15.06
CA GLY A 98 -22.88 -11.03 -13.86
C GLY A 98 -22.86 -12.38 -13.14
N THR A 99 -22.09 -13.35 -13.64
CA THR A 99 -21.89 -14.65 -12.99
C THR A 99 -20.59 -14.64 -12.21
N GLN A 100 -20.65 -15.07 -10.94
CA GLN A 100 -19.47 -15.19 -10.10
C GLN A 100 -18.86 -16.59 -10.23
N HIS A 101 -17.57 -16.63 -10.51
CA HIS A 101 -16.76 -17.83 -10.55
C HIS A 101 -15.75 -17.79 -9.41
N GLU A 102 -15.63 -18.88 -8.65
CA GLU A 102 -14.59 -19.05 -7.64
C GLU A 102 -13.25 -19.32 -8.33
N LEU A 103 -12.25 -18.48 -8.07
CA LEU A 103 -10.94 -18.59 -8.72
C LEU A 103 -10.21 -19.91 -8.40
N GLU A 104 -10.49 -20.54 -7.26
CA GLU A 104 -9.97 -21.88 -6.92
C GLU A 104 -10.37 -22.96 -7.92
N LYS A 105 -11.52 -22.79 -8.60
CA LYS A 105 -12.01 -23.72 -9.62
C LYS A 105 -11.50 -23.41 -11.02
N VAL A 106 -10.87 -22.25 -11.19
CA VAL A 106 -10.35 -21.78 -12.47
C VAL A 106 -8.88 -22.16 -12.57
N LYS A 107 -8.50 -22.88 -13.59
CA LYS A 107 -7.10 -23.29 -13.79
C LYS A 107 -6.28 -22.21 -14.47
N GLU A 108 -6.84 -21.64 -15.54
CA GLU A 108 -6.14 -20.65 -16.35
C GLU A 108 -7.16 -19.81 -17.13
N PHE A 109 -6.84 -18.54 -17.31
CA PHE A 109 -7.47 -17.67 -18.31
C PHE A 109 -6.43 -16.70 -18.88
N SER A 110 -6.64 -16.29 -20.12
CA SER A 110 -5.69 -15.45 -20.82
C SER A 110 -6.38 -14.48 -21.75
N GLY A 111 -5.62 -13.53 -22.27
CA GLY A 111 -6.15 -12.56 -23.20
C GLY A 111 -5.23 -11.39 -23.44
N THR A 112 -5.83 -10.29 -23.90
CA THR A 112 -5.15 -9.01 -24.06
C THR A 112 -5.89 -7.94 -23.30
N VAL A 113 -5.19 -7.13 -22.55
CA VAL A 113 -5.72 -6.09 -21.68
C VAL A 113 -5.22 -4.72 -22.11
N ARG A 114 -6.11 -3.72 -22.11
CA ARG A 114 -5.80 -2.31 -22.39
C ARG A 114 -5.56 -1.53 -21.12
N LYS A 115 -6.34 -1.85 -20.08
CA LYS A 115 -6.33 -1.08 -18.84
C LYS A 115 -6.65 -1.99 -17.67
N ILE A 116 -5.89 -1.79 -16.59
CA ILE A 116 -6.15 -2.45 -15.30
C ILE A 116 -6.31 -1.36 -14.25
N SER A 117 -7.36 -1.44 -13.47
CA SER A 117 -7.62 -0.55 -12.35
C SER A 117 -7.82 -1.38 -11.09
N PHE A 118 -7.03 -1.11 -10.06
CA PHE A 118 -7.16 -1.77 -8.77
C PHE A 118 -7.04 -0.77 -7.63
N ARG A 119 -7.65 -1.09 -6.50
CA ARG A 119 -7.53 -0.30 -5.28
C ARG A 119 -6.21 -0.59 -4.61
N ARG A 120 -5.59 0.44 -4.06
CA ARG A 120 -4.37 0.33 -3.30
C ARG A 120 -4.51 1.13 -2.02
N ASP A 121 -4.25 0.49 -0.90
CA ASP A 121 -4.16 1.21 0.36
C ASP A 121 -2.89 2.07 0.39
N ALA A 122 -3.04 3.31 0.84
CA ALA A 122 -1.91 4.25 0.95
C ALA A 122 -0.93 3.80 2.05
N MET A 123 -1.44 3.11 3.08
CA MET A 123 -0.66 2.68 4.25
C MET A 123 -1.23 1.39 4.84
N GLY A 124 -0.36 0.51 5.32
CA GLY A 124 -0.76 -0.72 6.01
C GLY A 124 -1.48 -0.42 7.34
N PHE A 125 -2.56 -1.13 7.63
CA PHE A 125 -3.28 -0.98 8.90
C PHE A 125 -2.42 -1.40 10.12
N GLY A 126 -1.39 -2.21 9.89
CA GLY A 126 -0.38 -2.56 10.88
C GLY A 126 0.37 -1.34 11.43
N ASP A 127 0.73 -0.39 10.56
CA ASP A 127 1.44 0.84 10.95
C ASP A 127 0.57 1.73 11.86
N VAL A 128 -0.74 1.77 11.61
CA VAL A 128 -1.72 2.49 12.46
C VAL A 128 -1.76 1.91 13.88
N LYS A 129 -1.84 0.58 13.99
CA LYS A 129 -1.80 -0.11 15.28
C LYS A 129 -0.47 0.08 16.00
N PHE A 130 0.62 0.03 15.24
CA PHE A 130 1.96 0.23 15.78
C PHE A 130 2.15 1.65 16.32
N MET A 131 1.65 2.67 15.63
CA MET A 131 1.68 4.04 16.14
C MET A 131 0.82 4.22 17.39
N ALA A 132 -0.32 3.54 17.49
CA ALA A 132 -1.12 3.53 18.71
C ALA A 132 -0.32 2.98 19.90
N CYS A 133 0.47 1.92 19.67
CA CYS A 133 1.37 1.33 20.66
C CYS A 133 2.46 2.35 21.08
N ILE A 134 3.14 2.96 20.12
CA ILE A 134 4.14 4.01 20.39
C ILE A 134 3.52 5.14 21.21
N GLY A 135 2.33 5.61 20.84
CA GLY A 135 1.61 6.65 21.55
C GLY A 135 1.22 6.27 23.00
N ALA A 136 0.85 4.99 23.21
CA ALA A 136 0.53 4.48 24.54
C ALA A 136 1.74 4.52 25.49
N PHE A 137 2.93 4.19 25.01
CA PHE A 137 4.14 4.13 25.82
C PHE A 137 4.88 5.45 25.91
N LEU A 138 5.02 6.18 24.83
CA LEU A 138 5.86 7.37 24.71
C LEU A 138 5.08 8.70 24.76
N GLY A 139 3.75 8.63 24.67
CA GLY A 139 2.85 9.77 24.75
C GLY A 139 2.68 10.53 23.41
N TRP A 140 1.78 11.51 23.40
CA TRP A 140 1.34 12.20 22.18
C TRP A 140 2.46 13.04 21.49
N LYS A 141 3.39 13.59 22.27
CA LYS A 141 4.52 14.36 21.72
C LYS A 141 5.46 13.47 20.90
N ALA A 142 5.67 12.24 21.36
CA ALA A 142 6.44 11.25 20.65
C ALA A 142 5.86 10.89 19.29
N ILE A 143 4.51 10.87 19.18
CA ILE A 143 3.79 10.55 17.94
C ILE A 143 4.17 11.53 16.83
N LEU A 144 4.06 12.83 17.10
CA LEU A 144 4.38 13.88 16.12
C LEU A 144 5.84 13.80 15.67
N PHE A 145 6.76 13.67 16.62
CA PHE A 145 8.18 13.51 16.33
C PHE A 145 8.44 12.24 15.51
N THR A 146 7.89 11.11 15.92
CA THR A 146 8.09 9.81 15.25
C THR A 146 7.62 9.85 13.80
N VAL A 147 6.45 10.45 13.52
CA VAL A 147 5.94 10.57 12.14
C VAL A 147 6.86 11.42 11.29
N VAL A 148 7.30 12.58 11.80
CA VAL A 148 8.22 13.48 11.07
C VAL A 148 9.56 12.79 10.82
N ALA A 149 10.17 12.20 11.86
CA ALA A 149 11.44 11.50 11.76
C ALA A 149 11.34 10.30 10.78
N ALA A 150 10.30 9.48 10.90
CA ALA A 150 10.06 8.36 10.00
C ALA A 150 9.88 8.81 8.54
N SER A 151 9.19 9.93 8.31
CA SER A 151 9.00 10.49 6.98
C SER A 151 10.32 10.97 6.37
N ILE A 152 11.16 11.66 7.14
CA ILE A 152 12.48 12.11 6.69
C ILE A 152 13.39 10.91 6.38
N ILE A 153 13.49 9.95 7.31
CA ILE A 153 14.31 8.75 7.13
C ILE A 153 13.83 7.94 5.92
N GLY A 154 12.51 7.74 5.81
CA GLY A 154 11.90 7.03 4.69
C GLY A 154 12.13 7.72 3.35
N ALA A 155 12.04 9.05 3.30
CA ALA A 155 12.35 9.83 2.10
C ALA A 155 13.82 9.73 1.68
N LEU A 156 14.74 9.81 2.64
CA LEU A 156 16.17 9.68 2.37
C LEU A 156 16.53 8.28 1.86
N ILE A 157 16.10 7.24 2.56
CA ILE A 157 16.38 5.85 2.17
C ILE A 157 15.66 5.50 0.87
N GLY A 158 14.37 5.87 0.73
CA GLY A 158 13.60 5.64 -0.48
C GLY A 158 14.19 6.37 -1.69
N GLY A 159 14.54 7.65 -1.52
CA GLY A 159 15.21 8.43 -2.56
C GLY A 159 16.55 7.83 -2.97
N LEU A 160 17.37 7.41 -2.00
CA LEU A 160 18.68 6.79 -2.26
C LEU A 160 18.54 5.48 -3.03
N THR A 161 17.56 4.64 -2.67
CA THR A 161 17.33 3.35 -3.38
C THR A 161 16.87 3.54 -4.82
N ILE A 162 16.12 4.61 -5.11
CA ILE A 162 15.72 4.96 -6.48
C ILE A 162 16.93 5.45 -7.28
N VAL A 163 17.73 6.36 -6.72
CA VAL A 163 18.93 6.90 -7.40
C VAL A 163 19.94 5.80 -7.74
N ILE A 164 20.08 4.78 -6.87
CA ILE A 164 20.97 3.63 -7.12
C ILE A 164 20.37 2.65 -8.16
N GLY A 165 19.15 2.89 -8.65
CA GLY A 165 18.50 2.05 -9.67
C GLY A 165 18.06 0.67 -9.16
N ARG A 166 18.04 0.47 -7.85
CA ARG A 166 17.69 -0.83 -7.23
C ARG A 166 16.19 -1.04 -7.05
N ARG A 167 15.38 -0.01 -7.28
CA ARG A 167 13.93 -0.08 -7.04
C ARG A 167 13.17 0.81 -8.01
N GLU A 168 12.03 0.33 -8.46
CA GLU A 168 11.10 1.15 -9.23
C GLU A 168 10.47 2.22 -8.34
N TRP A 169 10.17 3.38 -8.91
CA TRP A 169 9.52 4.51 -8.23
C TRP A 169 8.23 4.14 -7.50
N SER A 170 7.56 3.07 -7.94
CA SER A 170 6.26 2.61 -7.42
C SER A 170 6.35 1.48 -6.40
N ALA A 171 7.55 1.07 -5.96
CA ALA A 171 7.70 -0.02 -5.01
C ALA A 171 7.13 0.33 -3.63
N LYS A 172 6.40 -0.60 -3.01
CA LYS A 172 5.89 -0.43 -1.63
C LYS A 172 7.07 -0.33 -0.66
N ILE A 173 7.15 0.76 0.07
CA ILE A 173 8.14 0.94 1.14
C ILE A 173 7.44 0.62 2.47
N PRO A 174 7.89 -0.39 3.22
CA PRO A 174 7.32 -0.68 4.53
C PRO A 174 7.61 0.49 5.47
N PHE A 175 6.56 1.12 6.02
CA PHE A 175 6.72 2.31 6.86
C PHE A 175 7.07 1.97 8.31
N GLY A 176 6.70 0.78 8.77
CA GLY A 176 6.95 0.29 10.13
C GLY A 176 8.39 0.41 10.63
N PRO A 177 9.42 -0.03 9.88
CA PRO A 177 10.82 0.12 10.29
C PRO A 177 11.24 1.57 10.53
N TYR A 178 10.74 2.50 9.73
CA TYR A 178 11.04 3.94 9.90
C TYR A 178 10.34 4.52 11.12
N LEU A 179 9.10 4.07 11.41
CA LEU A 179 8.41 4.41 12.66
C LEU A 179 9.17 3.90 13.88
N SER A 180 9.70 2.68 13.83
CA SER A 180 10.52 2.12 14.89
C SER A 180 11.77 2.97 15.16
N LEU A 181 12.50 3.36 14.10
CA LEU A 181 13.66 4.23 14.21
C LEU A 181 13.30 5.60 14.76
N GLY A 182 12.19 6.20 14.31
CA GLY A 182 11.71 7.47 14.84
C GLY A 182 11.35 7.40 16.33
N ALA A 183 10.70 6.31 16.76
CA ALA A 183 10.37 6.09 18.17
C ALA A 183 11.61 5.87 19.03
N LEU A 184 12.60 5.13 18.53
CA LEU A 184 13.89 4.95 19.20
C LEU A 184 14.64 6.29 19.35
N LEU A 185 14.69 7.10 18.30
CA LEU A 185 15.28 8.43 18.37
C LEU A 185 14.59 9.28 19.45
N TRP A 186 13.26 9.28 19.50
CA TRP A 186 12.53 9.97 20.55
C TRP A 186 12.87 9.47 21.94
N LEU A 187 12.99 8.17 22.13
CA LEU A 187 13.31 7.57 23.43
C LEU A 187 14.65 8.06 23.99
N PHE A 188 15.65 8.23 23.12
CA PHE A 188 17.00 8.64 23.53
C PHE A 188 17.19 10.16 23.53
N THR A 189 16.57 10.89 22.62
CA THR A 189 16.84 12.32 22.41
C THR A 189 15.62 13.22 22.65
N GLY A 190 14.43 12.66 22.81
CA GLY A 190 13.18 13.40 22.92
C GLY A 190 13.17 14.51 23.97
N PRO A 191 13.59 14.27 25.22
CA PRO A 191 13.64 15.29 26.25
C PRO A 191 14.55 16.47 25.90
N GLU A 192 15.69 16.21 25.27
CA GLU A 192 16.65 17.24 24.86
C GLU A 192 16.15 18.06 23.67
N LEU A 193 15.55 17.39 22.71
CA LEU A 193 14.92 18.04 21.54
C LEU A 193 13.76 18.95 21.95
N ILE A 194 12.95 18.57 22.93
CA ILE A 194 11.89 19.44 23.46
C ILE A 194 12.51 20.69 24.09
N LYS A 195 13.56 20.54 24.90
CA LYS A 195 14.26 21.68 25.52
C LYS A 195 14.83 22.62 24.46
N LEU A 196 15.50 22.08 23.44
CA LEU A 196 16.03 22.87 22.33
C LEU A 196 14.92 23.61 21.58
N TRP A 197 13.80 22.94 21.29
CA TRP A 197 12.68 23.57 20.60
C TRP A 197 12.02 24.66 21.42
N VAL A 198 11.82 24.44 22.73
CA VAL A 198 11.27 25.45 23.64
C VAL A 198 12.21 26.66 23.72
N ASN A 199 13.51 26.45 23.90
CA ASN A 199 14.51 27.53 23.96
C ASN A 199 14.53 28.34 22.66
N PHE A 200 14.44 27.66 21.51
CA PHE A 200 14.40 28.34 20.22
C PHE A 200 13.10 29.14 20.03
N SER A 201 11.96 28.59 20.46
CA SER A 201 10.65 29.23 20.28
C SER A 201 10.40 30.37 21.31
N THR A 202 11.03 30.33 22.48
CA THR A 202 10.96 31.38 23.48
C THR A 202 12.04 32.46 23.37
N GLY A 203 12.88 32.38 22.32
CA GLY A 203 13.91 33.38 22.02
C GLY A 203 15.07 33.40 22.99
N GLY A 204 15.35 32.26 23.69
CA GLY A 204 16.51 32.16 24.55
C GLY A 204 16.56 33.20 25.67
N VAL A 205 15.39 33.54 26.26
CA VAL A 205 15.40 34.43 27.44
C VAL A 205 15.82 33.58 28.63
N GLU A 206 17.12 33.68 29.00
CA GLU A 206 17.59 33.39 30.33
C GLU A 206 17.04 34.39 31.34
#